data_08f082509610388b3f349d7d64feedd0
#
_entry.id   08f082509610388b3f349d7d64feedd0
#
_cell.length_a   1.000
_cell.length_b   1.000
_cell.length_c   1.000
_cell.angle_alpha   90.00
_cell.angle_beta   90.00
_cell.angle_gamma   90.00
#
_symmetry.space_group_name_H-M   'P 1'
#
loop_
_entity.id
_entity.type
_entity.pdbx_description
1 polymer ?
#
loop_
_entity_poly.entity_id
_entity_poly.type
_entity_poly.pdbx_seq_one_letter_code
_entity_poly.pdbx_strand_id
1 'polypeptide(L)'
;MKRHTFGKIATTIALTACVSFAPAPAAFAQQEARNTRTNPSTTSGPPSNSAVHDPGPRAGSVGAGQPLSKLSADQMSYFAEGLARFAEVDSVSGTVAGENGKGLGPGYNATSCLGCHAQPAPGGSSPSMNAYPNIGQNPQIAAAGADSALNTLPSFITADGPVREARFPFLVAANGAVTTMPDGGVHDLFTISGRPDAPGCTMAQPNFAQMLQQGNVIFRIPTPTYGAGLIENIPDAAILANMSANALLKRALGISGHTNNSGNDGSITRFGWKAQNKSLEIFAGEAYNVEMGVTNELFPNKRANPPAACLYNGTPEDATNFSETGAGIPSDTVMFAAFMRFLAPPTPSSAGIPGNPSAQSIANGRAAFSQAHCDMCHTPVLQTAGSSLTPDLDHVNAQLYSDLLVHNMGSGLADHVSQGSAGPDEFRTAPLWGAGQRAFFLHDGRATPGNGGLLKAIEAHASPGSEANTVIGLFNNSLTNQQRQDLLNFLRSL
;
A
#
# COMPACT_ATOMS: atom_id res chain seq x y z
N MET A 1 -28.40 33.76 43.35
CA MET A 1 -27.13 34.49 43.53
C MET A 1 -26.32 33.79 44.61
N LYS A 2 -25.39 32.96 44.22
CA LYS A 2 -24.24 32.53 45.04
C LYS A 2 -23.14 32.14 44.05
N ARG A 3 -22.07 32.91 44.00
CA ARG A 3 -20.85 32.68 43.22
C ARG A 3 -20.03 31.58 43.92
N HIS A 4 -19.69 30.54 43.23
CA HIS A 4 -18.62 29.63 43.66
C HIS A 4 -17.39 29.85 42.81
N THR A 5 -16.34 30.25 43.52
CA THR A 5 -14.99 30.49 43.04
C THR A 5 -14.29 29.12 42.83
N PHE A 6 -13.87 28.80 41.64
CA PHE A 6 -13.02 27.61 41.36
C PHE A 6 -11.56 27.97 41.54
N GLY A 7 -10.93 27.34 42.52
CA GLY A 7 -9.49 27.43 42.75
C GLY A 7 -8.75 26.58 41.70
N LYS A 8 -7.73 27.18 41.11
CA LYS A 8 -6.78 26.52 40.22
C LYS A 8 -5.83 25.67 41.05
N ILE A 9 -5.78 24.38 40.82
CA ILE A 9 -4.68 23.51 41.25
C ILE A 9 -3.89 23.18 39.99
N ALA A 10 -2.70 23.77 39.88
CA ALA A 10 -1.72 23.42 38.88
C ALA A 10 -0.86 22.29 39.43
N THR A 11 -0.94 21.10 38.89
CA THR A 11 -0.03 20.03 39.19
C THR A 11 0.90 19.87 37.99
N THR A 12 2.12 20.34 38.14
CA THR A 12 3.21 20.21 37.18
C THR A 12 3.78 18.80 37.34
N ILE A 13 3.58 17.92 36.39
CA ILE A 13 4.32 16.66 36.28
C ILE A 13 5.35 16.85 35.17
N ALA A 14 6.61 17.02 35.59
CA ALA A 14 7.75 16.96 34.70
C ALA A 14 8.15 15.49 34.50
N LEU A 15 7.89 14.94 33.34
CA LEU A 15 8.46 13.66 32.91
C LEU A 15 9.69 13.95 32.05
N THR A 16 10.87 13.82 32.67
CA THR A 16 12.14 13.84 31.97
C THR A 16 12.50 12.39 31.61
N ALA A 17 12.21 11.99 30.39
CA ALA A 17 12.73 10.72 29.85
C ALA A 17 14.03 11.00 29.09
N CYS A 18 15.16 10.80 29.77
CA CYS A 18 16.47 10.71 29.13
C CYS A 18 16.62 9.35 28.47
N VAL A 19 16.53 9.31 27.16
CA VAL A 19 16.96 8.14 26.38
C VAL A 19 18.45 8.30 26.10
N SER A 20 19.28 7.55 26.81
CA SER A 20 20.73 7.48 26.60
C SER A 20 21.00 6.50 25.45
N PHE A 21 21.44 7.00 24.32
CA PHE A 21 22.06 6.18 23.27
C PHE A 21 23.51 5.91 23.64
N ALA A 22 23.84 4.65 23.88
CA ALA A 22 25.23 4.19 23.97
C ALA A 22 25.76 3.86 22.58
N PRO A 23 26.97 4.33 22.21
CA PRO A 23 27.58 3.94 20.95
C PRO A 23 28.18 2.54 21.02
N ALA A 24 27.95 1.72 20.02
CA ALA A 24 28.62 0.45 19.83
C ALA A 24 30.06 0.64 19.36
N PRO A 25 31.02 -0.21 19.80
CA PRO A 25 32.41 -0.05 19.44
C PRO A 25 32.69 -0.50 17.99
N ALA A 26 33.41 0.36 17.27
CA ALA A 26 33.97 0.05 15.96
C ALA A 26 35.16 -0.90 16.11
N ALA A 27 35.09 -2.06 15.47
CA ALA A 27 36.25 -2.93 15.29
C ALA A 27 36.96 -2.54 13.98
N PHE A 28 38.17 -2.01 14.12
CA PHE A 28 39.10 -1.79 13.00
C PHE A 28 39.75 -3.12 12.62
N ALA A 29 39.63 -3.50 11.38
CA ALA A 29 40.52 -4.45 10.74
C ALA A 29 41.31 -3.71 9.67
N GLN A 30 42.58 -3.48 9.90
CA GLN A 30 43.57 -3.06 8.92
C GLN A 30 43.93 -4.27 8.05
N GLN A 31 43.88 -4.12 6.74
CA GLN A 31 44.60 -4.97 5.83
C GLN A 31 45.30 -4.16 4.75
N GLU A 32 46.56 -4.48 4.60
CA GLU A 32 47.63 -3.77 3.95
C GLU A 32 47.42 -3.56 2.41
N ALA A 33 47.85 -2.41 1.98
CA ALA A 33 48.01 -2.03 0.58
C ALA A 33 49.14 -2.83 -0.12
N ARG A 34 48.83 -3.52 -1.20
CA ARG A 34 49.83 -3.86 -2.22
C ARG A 34 49.63 -3.00 -3.46
N ASN A 35 50.62 -2.20 -3.67
CA ASN A 35 50.80 -1.28 -4.77
C ASN A 35 51.13 -2.07 -6.05
N THR A 36 50.27 -2.05 -7.06
CA THR A 36 50.67 -2.37 -8.44
C THR A 36 50.13 -1.26 -9.35
N ARG A 37 51.06 -0.48 -9.85
CA ARG A 37 50.83 0.51 -10.91
C ARG A 37 50.41 -0.21 -12.18
N THR A 38 49.26 0.12 -12.73
CA THR A 38 48.94 -0.12 -14.13
C THR A 38 48.41 1.18 -14.75
N ASN A 39 48.95 1.49 -15.91
CA ASN A 39 48.70 2.69 -16.74
C ASN A 39 47.21 2.88 -17.04
N PRO A 40 46.72 4.12 -17.21
CA PRO A 40 45.39 4.38 -17.73
C PRO A 40 45.38 4.17 -19.26
N SER A 41 44.80 3.06 -19.70
CA SER A 41 44.41 2.88 -21.10
C SER A 41 43.03 3.45 -21.29
N THR A 42 42.95 4.63 -21.88
CA THR A 42 41.70 5.20 -22.39
C THR A 42 41.32 4.48 -23.68
N THR A 43 40.44 3.48 -23.58
CA THR A 43 39.69 3.05 -24.76
C THR A 43 38.22 3.05 -24.34
N SER A 44 37.50 4.08 -24.77
CA SER A 44 36.05 4.09 -24.81
C SER A 44 35.62 3.03 -25.83
N GLY A 45 35.35 1.83 -25.33
CA GLY A 45 34.68 0.80 -26.12
C GLY A 45 33.22 1.24 -26.43
N PRO A 46 32.62 0.75 -27.52
CA PRO A 46 31.22 1.03 -27.82
C PRO A 46 30.34 0.58 -26.65
N PRO A 47 29.21 1.26 -26.41
CA PRO A 47 28.32 0.91 -25.30
C PRO A 47 27.95 -0.56 -25.42
N SER A 48 28.25 -1.32 -24.39
CA SER A 48 27.81 -2.71 -24.29
C SER A 48 26.29 -2.76 -24.47
N ASN A 49 25.82 -3.59 -25.37
CA ASN A 49 24.40 -3.84 -25.62
C ASN A 49 23.82 -4.66 -24.45
N SER A 50 23.95 -4.12 -23.22
CA SER A 50 23.44 -4.76 -22.03
C SER A 50 21.91 -4.79 -22.11
N ALA A 51 21.34 -5.96 -21.85
CA ALA A 51 19.89 -6.13 -21.81
C ALA A 51 19.29 -5.17 -20.78
N VAL A 52 18.16 -4.54 -21.14
CA VAL A 52 17.38 -3.68 -20.22
C VAL A 52 16.96 -4.50 -19.01
N HIS A 53 17.20 -3.99 -17.81
CA HIS A 53 16.81 -4.65 -16.57
C HIS A 53 16.44 -3.65 -15.48
N ASP A 54 15.55 -4.05 -14.60
CA ASP A 54 15.26 -3.27 -13.40
C ASP A 54 16.49 -3.24 -12.48
N PRO A 55 17.01 -2.06 -12.09
CA PRO A 55 18.11 -1.99 -11.14
C PRO A 55 17.84 -2.68 -9.80
N GLY A 56 16.58 -2.80 -9.42
CA GLY A 56 16.16 -3.28 -8.11
C GLY A 56 15.82 -2.14 -7.14
N PRO A 57 15.26 -2.49 -5.97
CA PRO A 57 14.88 -1.50 -4.97
C PRO A 57 16.07 -0.63 -4.54
N ARG A 58 15.81 0.68 -4.47
CA ARG A 58 16.78 1.67 -4.00
C ARG A 58 17.13 1.41 -2.53
N ALA A 59 18.43 1.37 -2.23
CA ALA A 59 18.95 1.32 -0.86
C ALA A 59 19.08 2.74 -0.24
N GLY A 60 19.57 2.81 0.98
CA GLY A 60 19.86 4.06 1.67
C GLY A 60 18.68 4.63 2.44
N SER A 61 18.64 5.96 2.62
CA SER A 61 17.59 6.62 3.38
C SER A 61 16.20 6.28 2.85
N VAL A 62 15.32 5.88 3.75
CA VAL A 62 13.96 5.49 3.39
C VAL A 62 13.22 6.68 2.75
N GLY A 63 13.34 7.89 3.30
CA GLY A 63 12.65 9.08 2.77
C GLY A 63 11.13 8.98 2.79
N ALA A 64 10.58 8.08 3.63
CA ALA A 64 9.16 7.83 3.76
C ALA A 64 8.80 7.52 5.23
N GLY A 65 7.51 7.47 5.56
CA GLY A 65 7.04 7.17 6.92
C GLY A 65 7.06 8.37 7.87
N GLN A 66 7.42 9.56 7.39
CA GLN A 66 7.44 10.79 8.18
C GLN A 66 6.14 11.57 8.05
N PRO A 67 5.74 12.37 9.05
CA PRO A 67 4.61 13.27 8.94
C PRO A 67 4.88 14.42 7.95
N LEU A 68 3.83 15.07 7.50
CA LEU A 68 3.91 16.36 6.81
C LEU A 68 4.67 17.38 7.69
N SER A 69 5.38 18.31 7.05
CA SER A 69 6.40 19.13 7.72
C SER A 69 5.87 20.29 8.57
N LYS A 70 4.63 20.75 8.31
CA LYS A 70 4.02 21.92 8.92
C LYS A 70 2.76 21.59 9.72
N LEU A 71 2.72 20.40 10.31
CA LEU A 71 1.62 20.02 11.19
C LEU A 71 1.63 20.85 12.47
N SER A 72 0.44 21.23 12.97
CA SER A 72 0.29 21.78 14.31
C SER A 72 0.64 20.73 15.38
N ALA A 73 0.81 21.16 16.63
CA ALA A 73 1.09 20.25 17.74
C ALA A 73 -0.03 19.19 17.89
N ASP A 74 -1.28 19.58 17.73
CA ASP A 74 -2.43 18.67 17.81
C ASP A 74 -2.43 17.68 16.63
N GLN A 75 -2.20 18.17 15.41
CA GLN A 75 -2.10 17.30 14.23
C GLN A 75 -0.93 16.30 14.35
N MET A 76 0.20 16.72 14.90
CA MET A 76 1.33 15.85 15.18
C MET A 76 0.98 14.78 16.23
N SER A 77 0.20 15.12 17.25
CA SER A 77 -0.31 14.15 18.23
C SER A 77 -1.23 13.13 17.59
N TYR A 78 -2.14 13.56 16.72
CA TYR A 78 -3.00 12.66 15.95
C TYR A 78 -2.19 11.75 15.02
N PHE A 79 -1.15 12.27 14.35
CA PHE A 79 -0.27 11.46 13.53
C PHE A 79 0.46 10.40 14.37
N ALA A 80 1.02 10.80 15.51
CA ALA A 80 1.79 9.90 16.37
C ALA A 80 0.91 8.80 16.99
N GLU A 81 -0.28 9.15 17.47
CA GLU A 81 -1.25 8.19 17.99
C GLU A 81 -1.75 7.26 16.89
N GLY A 82 -2.10 7.80 15.71
CA GLY A 82 -2.52 6.99 14.58
C GLY A 82 -1.44 6.02 14.10
N LEU A 83 -0.17 6.44 14.12
CA LEU A 83 0.96 5.54 13.84
C LEU A 83 1.09 4.44 14.91
N ALA A 84 0.88 4.79 16.19
CA ALA A 84 0.93 3.83 17.29
C ALA A 84 -0.15 2.75 17.11
N ARG A 85 -1.39 3.16 16.80
CA ARG A 85 -2.51 2.24 16.50
C ARG A 85 -2.26 1.40 15.25
N PHE A 86 -1.69 2.00 14.21
CA PHE A 86 -1.35 1.28 12.97
C PHE A 86 -0.28 0.20 13.18
N ALA A 87 0.60 0.40 14.15
CA ALA A 87 1.68 -0.52 14.52
C ALA A 87 1.32 -1.45 15.68
N GLU A 88 0.22 -1.20 16.37
CA GLU A 88 -0.25 -1.98 17.52
C GLU A 88 -0.47 -3.44 17.13
N VAL A 89 -0.15 -4.32 18.07
CA VAL A 89 -0.42 -5.76 17.93
C VAL A 89 -1.78 -6.04 18.55
N ASP A 90 -2.73 -6.44 17.72
CA ASP A 90 -4.08 -6.81 18.15
C ASP A 90 -4.21 -8.31 18.34
N SER A 91 -5.07 -8.70 19.29
CA SER A 91 -5.50 -10.08 19.49
C SER A 91 -7.01 -10.25 19.36
N VAL A 92 -7.44 -11.50 19.25
CA VAL A 92 -8.86 -11.83 19.14
C VAL A 92 -9.60 -11.54 20.47
N SER A 93 -9.01 -11.89 21.59
CA SER A 93 -9.65 -11.82 22.91
C SER A 93 -9.01 -10.83 23.89
N GLY A 94 -7.98 -10.09 23.49
CA GLY A 94 -7.24 -9.18 24.36
C GLY A 94 -6.35 -9.92 25.39
N THR A 95 -5.80 -11.07 25.02
CA THR A 95 -5.03 -11.94 25.92
C THR A 95 -3.56 -12.06 25.54
N VAL A 96 -3.11 -11.42 24.47
CA VAL A 96 -1.69 -11.39 24.08
C VAL A 96 -0.95 -10.42 24.99
N ALA A 97 0.12 -10.89 25.62
CA ALA A 97 0.90 -10.04 26.54
C ALA A 97 1.57 -8.89 25.79
N GLY A 98 1.40 -7.68 26.30
CA GLY A 98 2.00 -6.46 25.75
C GLY A 98 1.20 -5.79 24.64
N GLU A 99 0.01 -6.28 24.32
CA GLU A 99 -0.92 -5.61 23.42
C GLU A 99 -2.00 -4.83 24.18
N ASN A 100 -2.56 -3.82 23.53
CA ASN A 100 -3.67 -3.03 24.08
C ASN A 100 -4.99 -3.26 23.36
N GLY A 101 -4.96 -3.87 22.17
CA GLY A 101 -6.11 -4.09 21.30
C GLY A 101 -6.77 -5.46 21.45
N LYS A 102 -8.04 -5.53 21.12
CA LYS A 102 -8.84 -6.75 21.01
C LYS A 102 -9.84 -6.60 19.89
N GLY A 103 -10.47 -7.73 19.49
CA GLY A 103 -11.47 -7.71 18.43
C GLY A 103 -10.97 -8.17 17.09
N LEU A 104 -9.65 -8.46 16.99
CA LEU A 104 -9.06 -9.05 15.78
C LEU A 104 -9.89 -10.24 15.31
N GLY A 105 -10.17 -10.32 14.01
CA GLY A 105 -10.91 -11.45 13.46
C GLY A 105 -10.17 -12.77 13.66
N PRO A 106 -10.85 -13.84 14.12
CA PRO A 106 -10.19 -15.11 14.45
C PRO A 106 -9.57 -15.81 13.24
N GLY A 107 -9.92 -15.42 12.02
CA GLY A 107 -9.33 -15.89 10.77
C GLY A 107 -8.20 -15.01 10.22
N TYR A 108 -7.89 -13.89 10.88
CA TYR A 108 -6.84 -12.99 10.41
C TYR A 108 -5.45 -13.62 10.59
N ASN A 109 -4.62 -13.55 9.55
CA ASN A 109 -3.33 -14.24 9.50
C ASN A 109 -2.12 -13.32 9.75
N ALA A 110 -2.32 -12.23 10.44
CA ALA A 110 -1.30 -11.33 10.96
C ALA A 110 -1.78 -10.73 12.29
N THR A 111 -1.14 -9.68 12.80
CA THR A 111 -1.48 -9.09 14.10
C THR A 111 -1.53 -7.56 14.10
N SER A 112 -1.18 -6.91 12.98
CA SER A 112 -1.17 -5.45 12.87
C SER A 112 -1.23 -5.00 11.42
N CYS A 113 -1.65 -3.76 11.18
CA CYS A 113 -1.58 -3.13 9.85
C CYS A 113 -0.12 -3.02 9.38
N LEU A 114 0.79 -2.63 10.29
CA LEU A 114 2.21 -2.45 10.00
C LEU A 114 2.87 -3.73 9.47
N GLY A 115 2.45 -4.92 9.95
CA GLY A 115 3.00 -6.20 9.49
C GLY A 115 2.93 -6.37 7.97
N CYS A 116 1.87 -5.85 7.36
CA CYS A 116 1.64 -5.93 5.92
C CYS A 116 2.03 -4.63 5.17
N HIS A 117 1.89 -3.46 5.81
CA HIS A 117 2.16 -2.13 5.24
C HIS A 117 3.52 -1.58 5.71
N ALA A 118 4.61 -2.34 5.54
CA ALA A 118 5.92 -2.02 6.14
C ALA A 118 6.98 -1.53 5.14
N GLN A 119 6.81 -1.70 3.82
CA GLN A 119 7.86 -1.40 2.84
C GLN A 119 7.58 -0.10 2.08
N PRO A 120 8.53 0.86 2.10
CA PRO A 120 9.81 0.91 2.80
C PRO A 120 9.73 1.41 4.26
N ALA A 121 8.55 1.81 4.74
CA ALA A 121 8.28 2.34 6.07
C ALA A 121 6.81 2.12 6.44
N PRO A 122 6.37 2.45 7.67
CA PRO A 122 4.96 2.40 8.05
C PRO A 122 4.06 3.15 7.06
N GLY A 123 2.97 2.54 6.66
CA GLY A 123 2.08 3.03 5.60
C GLY A 123 2.52 2.65 4.18
N GLY A 124 3.52 1.81 4.04
CA GLY A 124 4.02 1.30 2.75
C GLY A 124 3.19 0.18 2.15
N SER A 125 3.85 -0.61 1.31
CA SER A 125 3.29 -1.81 0.69
C SER A 125 3.84 -3.07 1.35
N SER A 126 3.60 -4.22 0.72
CA SER A 126 4.11 -5.51 1.17
C SER A 126 5.61 -5.48 1.42
N PRO A 127 6.08 -5.90 2.60
CA PRO A 127 7.51 -6.06 2.87
C PRO A 127 8.10 -7.18 2.04
N SER A 128 9.39 -7.05 1.72
CA SER A 128 10.23 -8.15 1.27
C SER A 128 11.03 -8.72 2.45
N MET A 129 11.69 -9.85 2.25
CA MET A 129 12.62 -10.40 3.24
C MET A 129 13.65 -9.33 3.65
N ASN A 130 13.92 -9.21 4.94
CA ASN A 130 14.82 -8.22 5.54
C ASN A 130 14.37 -6.75 5.38
N ALA A 131 13.10 -6.51 5.07
CA ALA A 131 12.54 -5.15 5.06
C ALA A 131 12.34 -4.59 6.48
N TYR A 132 12.07 -3.29 6.57
CA TYR A 132 11.65 -2.67 7.81
C TYR A 132 10.33 -3.30 8.35
N PRO A 133 10.16 -3.53 9.66
CA PRO A 133 11.10 -3.35 10.76
C PRO A 133 11.99 -4.58 11.07
N ASN A 134 12.71 -5.12 10.15
CA ASN A 134 13.51 -6.36 10.24
C ASN A 134 12.66 -7.63 10.12
N ILE A 135 11.74 -7.63 9.20
CA ILE A 135 10.91 -8.78 8.87
C ILE A 135 11.81 -9.86 8.24
N GLY A 136 12.00 -10.96 8.95
CA GLY A 136 12.87 -12.06 8.50
C GLY A 136 12.24 -12.93 7.41
N GLN A 137 10.92 -12.88 7.27
CA GLN A 137 10.13 -13.58 6.25
C GLN A 137 8.74 -12.94 6.14
N ASN A 138 7.95 -13.41 5.19
CA ASN A 138 6.56 -13.00 5.05
C ASN A 138 5.79 -13.18 6.39
N PRO A 139 5.23 -12.10 6.98
CA PRO A 139 4.59 -12.15 8.29
C PRO A 139 3.39 -13.12 8.35
N GLN A 140 2.75 -13.42 7.22
CA GLN A 140 1.67 -14.40 7.15
C GLN A 140 2.15 -15.82 7.53
N ILE A 141 3.42 -16.15 7.30
CA ILE A 141 4.02 -17.43 7.69
C ILE A 141 4.17 -17.52 9.21
N ALA A 142 4.62 -16.43 9.83
CA ALA A 142 4.80 -16.39 11.29
C ALA A 142 3.46 -16.57 12.02
N ALA A 143 2.40 -15.92 11.52
CA ALA A 143 1.06 -16.06 12.06
C ALA A 143 0.52 -17.49 11.90
N ALA A 144 0.73 -18.13 10.74
CA ALA A 144 0.34 -19.53 10.51
C ALA A 144 1.14 -20.52 11.35
N GLY A 145 2.40 -20.21 11.67
CA GLY A 145 3.30 -21.05 12.47
C GLY A 145 2.92 -21.13 13.95
N ALA A 146 2.07 -20.24 14.45
CA ALA A 146 1.62 -20.24 15.84
C ALA A 146 0.87 -21.53 16.21
N ASP A 147 0.24 -22.21 15.24
CA ASP A 147 -0.37 -23.52 15.42
C ASP A 147 -0.20 -24.37 14.16
N SER A 148 1.04 -24.78 13.89
CA SER A 148 1.41 -25.53 12.68
C SER A 148 0.71 -26.90 12.55
N ALA A 149 0.21 -27.44 13.66
CA ALA A 149 -0.51 -28.72 13.65
C ALA A 149 -1.91 -28.64 13.03
N LEU A 150 -2.53 -27.46 13.07
CA LEU A 150 -3.90 -27.21 12.61
C LEU A 150 -3.99 -26.42 11.31
N ASN A 151 -2.89 -25.80 10.86
CA ASN A 151 -2.89 -24.92 9.69
C ASN A 151 -2.02 -25.48 8.57
N THR A 152 -2.57 -25.50 7.37
CA THR A 152 -1.81 -25.78 6.14
C THR A 152 -1.48 -24.46 5.47
N LEU A 153 -0.19 -24.15 5.35
CA LEU A 153 0.26 -22.95 4.64
C LEU A 153 -0.11 -23.06 3.14
N PRO A 154 -0.93 -22.15 2.59
CA PRO A 154 -1.24 -22.15 1.17
C PRO A 154 0.02 -21.91 0.32
N SER A 155 0.10 -22.57 -0.84
CA SER A 155 1.27 -22.51 -1.72
C SER A 155 1.61 -21.12 -2.27
N PHE A 156 0.66 -20.17 -2.22
CA PHE A 156 0.89 -18.79 -2.65
C PHE A 156 1.54 -17.91 -1.57
N ILE A 157 1.64 -18.37 -0.33
CA ILE A 157 2.36 -17.70 0.75
C ILE A 157 3.76 -18.30 0.82
N THR A 158 4.76 -17.50 0.45
CA THR A 158 6.16 -17.90 0.43
C THR A 158 7.01 -16.99 1.29
N ALA A 159 8.15 -17.47 1.78
CA ALA A 159 9.00 -16.76 2.73
C ALA A 159 9.48 -15.40 2.21
N ASP A 160 9.83 -15.34 0.94
CA ASP A 160 10.38 -14.19 0.22
C ASP A 160 9.36 -13.51 -0.71
N GLY A 161 8.13 -14.01 -0.73
CA GLY A 161 7.04 -13.48 -1.55
C GLY A 161 6.30 -12.32 -0.89
N PRO A 162 5.40 -11.69 -1.65
CA PRO A 162 4.57 -10.64 -1.12
C PRO A 162 3.54 -11.19 -0.11
N VAL A 163 3.18 -10.33 0.85
CA VAL A 163 1.93 -10.48 1.59
C VAL A 163 0.78 -10.38 0.62
N ARG A 164 -0.13 -11.33 0.67
CA ARG A 164 -1.27 -11.41 -0.24
C ARG A 164 -2.56 -11.62 0.53
N GLU A 165 -3.53 -10.79 0.24
CA GLU A 165 -4.93 -11.06 0.50
C GLU A 165 -5.46 -11.92 -0.65
N ALA A 166 -6.01 -13.10 -0.33
CA ALA A 166 -6.67 -13.96 -1.30
C ALA A 166 -8.16 -13.62 -1.38
N ARG A 167 -8.72 -13.66 -2.59
CA ARG A 167 -10.15 -13.46 -2.83
C ARG A 167 -10.68 -14.55 -3.77
N PHE A 168 -11.92 -14.97 -3.55
CA PHE A 168 -12.64 -15.84 -4.46
C PHE A 168 -13.60 -14.98 -5.31
N PRO A 169 -13.27 -14.72 -6.60
CA PRO A 169 -14.09 -13.83 -7.42
C PRO A 169 -15.48 -14.40 -7.73
N PHE A 170 -15.65 -15.72 -7.68
CA PHE A 170 -16.90 -16.37 -8.02
C PHE A 170 -17.39 -17.29 -6.89
N LEU A 171 -18.72 -17.34 -6.74
CA LEU A 171 -19.39 -18.22 -5.78
C LEU A 171 -19.08 -19.69 -6.07
N VAL A 172 -18.95 -20.46 -4.99
CA VAL A 172 -18.76 -21.91 -5.02
C VAL A 172 -20.10 -22.61 -4.68
N ALA A 173 -20.53 -23.48 -5.56
CA ALA A 173 -21.73 -24.28 -5.35
C ALA A 173 -21.53 -25.33 -4.24
N ALA A 174 -22.62 -25.87 -3.69
CA ALA A 174 -22.57 -26.87 -2.60
C ALA A 174 -21.80 -28.15 -2.97
N ASN A 175 -21.67 -28.47 -4.26
CA ASN A 175 -20.88 -29.62 -4.76
C ASN A 175 -19.39 -29.26 -4.95
N GLY A 176 -18.93 -28.05 -4.56
CA GLY A 176 -17.56 -27.58 -4.69
C GLY A 176 -17.18 -27.04 -6.08
N ALA A 177 -18.12 -26.95 -7.02
CA ALA A 177 -17.87 -26.37 -8.35
C ALA A 177 -17.91 -24.85 -8.30
N VAL A 178 -16.96 -24.18 -8.96
CA VAL A 178 -16.96 -22.74 -9.16
C VAL A 178 -18.07 -22.37 -10.16
N THR A 179 -18.87 -21.38 -9.80
CA THR A 179 -19.93 -20.84 -10.66
C THR A 179 -19.40 -19.68 -11.52
N THR A 180 -20.24 -19.11 -12.35
CA THR A 180 -19.95 -17.85 -13.07
C THR A 180 -20.54 -16.63 -12.34
N MET A 181 -21.15 -16.82 -11.18
CA MET A 181 -21.76 -15.74 -10.41
C MET A 181 -20.70 -15.06 -9.56
N PRO A 182 -20.57 -13.73 -9.64
CA PRO A 182 -19.63 -12.99 -8.78
C PRO A 182 -19.96 -13.20 -7.30
N ASP A 183 -18.93 -13.34 -6.49
CA ASP A 183 -19.04 -13.42 -5.02
C ASP A 183 -19.11 -12.03 -4.36
N GLY A 184 -19.28 -10.97 -5.15
CA GLY A 184 -19.39 -9.59 -4.67
C GLY A 184 -18.09 -9.01 -4.14
N GLY A 185 -16.96 -9.63 -4.44
CA GLY A 185 -15.63 -9.16 -4.02
C GLY A 185 -15.34 -9.38 -2.54
N VAL A 186 -16.01 -10.37 -1.93
CA VAL A 186 -15.73 -10.80 -0.56
C VAL A 186 -14.27 -11.26 -0.46
N HIS A 187 -13.62 -10.90 0.64
CA HIS A 187 -12.23 -11.22 0.90
C HIS A 187 -12.16 -12.54 1.69
N ASP A 188 -11.59 -13.57 1.10
CA ASP A 188 -11.27 -14.79 1.78
C ASP A 188 -9.80 -14.76 2.19
N LEU A 189 -9.58 -14.33 3.43
CA LEU A 189 -8.25 -14.35 4.02
C LEU A 189 -7.88 -15.77 4.44
N PHE A 190 -6.57 -16.03 4.52
CA PHE A 190 -6.05 -17.26 5.08
C PHE A 190 -6.55 -17.41 6.53
N THR A 191 -7.41 -18.40 6.78
CA THR A 191 -7.99 -18.66 8.11
C THR A 191 -7.03 -19.50 8.93
N ILE A 192 -6.71 -19.02 10.13
CA ILE A 192 -5.90 -19.74 11.12
C ILE A 192 -6.85 -20.45 12.08
N SER A 193 -6.70 -21.78 12.19
CA SER A 193 -7.43 -22.56 13.18
C SER A 193 -6.60 -22.73 14.46
N GLY A 194 -7.25 -22.72 15.62
CA GLY A 194 -6.60 -22.98 16.89
C GLY A 194 -5.64 -21.89 17.34
N ARG A 195 -5.92 -20.63 17.03
CA ARG A 195 -5.15 -19.52 17.56
C ARG A 195 -5.14 -19.53 19.09
N PRO A 196 -3.97 -19.38 19.77
CA PRO A 196 -3.90 -19.37 21.23
C PRO A 196 -4.65 -18.19 21.86
N ASP A 197 -4.80 -17.08 21.12
CA ASP A 197 -5.56 -15.89 21.50
C ASP A 197 -7.06 -15.98 21.15
N ALA A 198 -7.51 -17.12 20.62
CA ALA A 198 -8.91 -17.43 20.32
C ALA A 198 -9.34 -18.79 20.89
N PRO A 199 -9.27 -18.99 22.22
CA PRO A 199 -9.54 -20.29 22.84
C PRO A 199 -10.98 -20.75 22.58
N GLY A 200 -11.14 -21.98 22.10
CA GLY A 200 -12.44 -22.56 21.76
C GLY A 200 -13.01 -22.15 20.39
N CYS A 201 -12.35 -21.25 19.68
CA CYS A 201 -12.69 -20.92 18.29
C CYS A 201 -12.03 -21.92 17.34
N THR A 202 -12.84 -22.54 16.49
CA THR A 202 -12.34 -23.38 15.39
C THR A 202 -13.02 -22.95 14.11
N MET A 203 -12.24 -22.47 13.15
CA MET A 203 -12.70 -22.09 11.81
C MET A 203 -12.00 -22.97 10.78
N ALA A 204 -12.76 -23.47 9.83
CA ALA A 204 -12.20 -24.21 8.72
C ALA A 204 -11.43 -23.25 7.78
N GLN A 205 -10.21 -23.60 7.46
CA GLN A 205 -9.48 -22.91 6.40
C GLN A 205 -10.20 -23.11 5.06
N PRO A 206 -10.36 -22.05 4.23
CA PRO A 206 -10.84 -22.21 2.87
C PRO A 206 -9.98 -23.21 2.07
N ASN A 207 -10.60 -24.00 1.18
CA ASN A 207 -9.85 -24.94 0.35
C ASN A 207 -9.11 -24.24 -0.79
N PHE A 208 -8.07 -23.51 -0.44
CA PHE A 208 -7.26 -22.77 -1.41
C PHE A 208 -6.68 -23.64 -2.51
N ALA A 209 -6.28 -24.87 -2.20
CA ALA A 209 -5.71 -25.79 -3.20
C ALA A 209 -6.71 -26.12 -4.31
N GLN A 210 -7.95 -26.42 -3.94
CA GLN A 210 -9.03 -26.65 -4.90
C GLN A 210 -9.36 -25.38 -5.70
N MET A 211 -9.48 -24.25 -5.02
CA MET A 211 -9.82 -22.98 -5.68
C MET A 211 -8.73 -22.54 -6.67
N LEU A 212 -7.45 -22.73 -6.34
CA LEU A 212 -6.35 -22.50 -7.27
C LEU A 212 -6.43 -23.39 -8.52
N GLN A 213 -6.74 -24.68 -8.33
CA GLN A 213 -6.92 -25.61 -9.47
C GLN A 213 -8.08 -25.19 -10.37
N GLN A 214 -9.12 -24.61 -9.80
CA GLN A 214 -10.31 -24.13 -10.52
C GLN A 214 -10.17 -22.70 -11.05
N GLY A 215 -9.02 -22.05 -10.81
CA GLY A 215 -8.78 -20.65 -11.23
C GLY A 215 -9.64 -19.62 -10.48
N ASN A 216 -10.14 -19.95 -9.30
CA ASN A 216 -11.01 -19.10 -8.50
C ASN A 216 -10.29 -18.42 -7.31
N VAL A 217 -9.01 -18.08 -7.48
CA VAL A 217 -8.27 -17.29 -6.48
C VAL A 217 -7.58 -16.14 -7.18
N ILE A 218 -7.81 -14.95 -6.68
CA ILE A 218 -7.06 -13.75 -7.07
C ILE A 218 -6.42 -13.13 -5.83
N PHE A 219 -5.43 -12.26 -6.05
CA PHE A 219 -4.66 -11.69 -4.97
C PHE A 219 -4.66 -10.17 -4.99
N ARG A 220 -4.55 -9.57 -3.81
CA ARG A 220 -4.25 -8.17 -3.59
C ARG A 220 -3.06 -8.05 -2.65
N ILE A 221 -2.17 -7.10 -2.91
CA ILE A 221 -1.10 -6.71 -1.99
C ILE A 221 -1.47 -5.40 -1.31
N PRO A 222 -0.87 -5.10 -0.14
CA PRO A 222 -1.12 -3.86 0.58
C PRO A 222 -0.89 -2.62 -0.30
N THR A 223 -1.88 -1.74 -0.36
CA THR A 223 -1.81 -0.47 -1.10
C THR A 223 -0.98 0.53 -0.30
N PRO A 224 0.07 1.18 -0.85
CA PRO A 224 0.78 2.23 -0.13
C PRO A 224 -0.14 3.41 0.20
N THR A 225 -0.01 3.96 1.40
CA THR A 225 -0.84 5.05 1.92
C THR A 225 -0.10 6.40 2.00
N TYR A 226 1.15 6.46 1.54
CA TYR A 226 1.94 7.68 1.51
C TYR A 226 1.26 8.78 0.70
N GLY A 227 1.26 10.01 1.24
CA GLY A 227 0.67 11.16 0.57
C GLY A 227 -0.84 11.06 0.35
N ALA A 228 -1.51 10.13 1.05
CA ALA A 228 -2.95 9.90 0.89
C ALA A 228 -3.78 11.14 1.23
N GLY A 229 -3.34 11.97 2.20
CA GLY A 229 -3.98 13.25 2.49
C GLY A 229 -3.90 14.26 1.35
N LEU A 230 -2.82 14.26 0.56
CA LEU A 230 -2.76 15.05 -0.67
C LEU A 230 -3.79 14.56 -1.68
N ILE A 231 -3.89 13.23 -1.87
CA ILE A 231 -4.87 12.61 -2.78
C ILE A 231 -6.30 12.94 -2.33
N GLU A 232 -6.60 12.83 -1.04
CA GLU A 232 -7.92 13.17 -0.48
C GLU A 232 -8.30 14.63 -0.77
N ASN A 233 -7.31 15.53 -0.78
CA ASN A 233 -7.51 16.97 -0.97
C ASN A 233 -7.42 17.45 -2.43
N ILE A 234 -7.20 16.57 -3.41
CA ILE A 234 -7.31 16.91 -4.84
C ILE A 234 -8.81 17.07 -5.17
N PRO A 235 -9.28 18.24 -5.67
CA PRO A 235 -10.69 18.42 -5.97
C PRO A 235 -11.13 17.61 -7.19
N ASP A 236 -12.37 17.12 -7.19
CA ASP A 236 -12.96 16.39 -8.30
C ASP A 236 -12.81 17.13 -9.64
N ALA A 237 -12.94 18.46 -9.60
CA ALA A 237 -12.73 19.29 -10.79
C ALA A 237 -11.33 19.15 -11.40
N ALA A 238 -10.28 18.98 -10.60
CA ALA A 238 -8.92 18.77 -11.09
C ALA A 238 -8.77 17.41 -11.78
N ILE A 239 -9.40 16.37 -11.23
CA ILE A 239 -9.43 15.02 -11.83
C ILE A 239 -10.17 15.06 -13.17
N LEU A 240 -11.34 15.69 -13.22
CA LEU A 240 -12.15 15.83 -14.45
C LEU A 240 -11.45 16.68 -15.52
N ALA A 241 -10.79 17.76 -15.10
CA ALA A 241 -9.99 18.58 -16.01
C ALA A 241 -8.83 17.78 -16.62
N ASN A 242 -8.13 16.98 -15.81
CA ASN A 242 -7.06 16.10 -16.27
C ASN A 242 -7.59 14.98 -17.18
N MET A 243 -8.74 14.39 -16.87
CA MET A 243 -9.39 13.40 -17.71
C MET A 243 -9.67 13.95 -19.13
N SER A 244 -10.13 15.19 -19.20
CA SER A 244 -10.45 15.86 -20.45
C SER A 244 -9.21 16.42 -21.18
N ALA A 245 -8.10 16.59 -20.49
CA ALA A 245 -6.86 17.08 -21.08
C ALA A 245 -6.29 16.09 -22.08
N ASN A 246 -5.72 16.61 -23.18
CA ASN A 246 -5.11 15.81 -24.24
C ASN A 246 -6.07 14.78 -24.89
N ALA A 247 -7.38 15.04 -24.91
CA ALA A 247 -8.41 14.07 -25.31
C ALA A 247 -8.18 13.48 -26.72
N LEU A 248 -7.67 14.26 -27.67
CA LEU A 248 -7.36 13.77 -29.03
C LEU A 248 -6.21 12.76 -29.00
N LEU A 249 -5.16 13.07 -28.25
CA LEU A 249 -4.00 12.18 -28.11
C LEU A 249 -4.35 10.92 -27.33
N LYS A 250 -5.05 11.04 -26.20
CA LYS A 250 -5.55 9.89 -25.43
C LYS A 250 -6.36 8.95 -26.31
N ARG A 251 -7.30 9.50 -27.10
CA ARG A 251 -8.11 8.71 -28.06
C ARG A 251 -7.23 8.01 -29.10
N ALA A 252 -6.23 8.69 -29.65
CA ALA A 252 -5.32 8.10 -30.64
C ALA A 252 -4.46 6.97 -30.04
N LEU A 253 -4.16 7.03 -28.74
CA LEU A 253 -3.44 6.00 -27.99
C LEU A 253 -4.35 4.85 -27.48
N GLY A 254 -5.67 5.00 -27.58
CA GLY A 254 -6.63 4.03 -27.06
C GLY A 254 -6.94 4.19 -25.57
N ILE A 255 -6.62 5.35 -24.99
CA ILE A 255 -6.80 5.64 -23.56
C ILE A 255 -8.18 6.29 -23.37
N SER A 256 -9.02 5.69 -22.52
CA SER A 256 -10.39 6.14 -22.26
C SER A 256 -10.72 6.37 -20.79
N GLY A 257 -9.93 5.97 -19.84
CA GLY A 257 -10.08 6.08 -18.38
C GLY A 257 -11.30 6.85 -17.86
N HIS A 258 -11.90 6.36 -16.80
CA HIS A 258 -13.09 6.99 -16.23
C HIS A 258 -12.99 7.09 -14.69
N THR A 259 -13.90 7.87 -14.08
CA THR A 259 -14.01 7.97 -12.61
C THR A 259 -14.77 6.78 -12.04
N ASN A 260 -14.37 6.31 -10.87
CA ASN A 260 -15.27 5.57 -10.00
C ASN A 260 -15.94 6.57 -9.03
N ASN A 261 -17.20 6.34 -8.69
CA ASN A 261 -18.01 7.32 -7.99
C ASN A 261 -18.72 6.71 -6.77
N SER A 262 -18.86 7.51 -5.73
CA SER A 262 -19.64 7.15 -4.54
C SER A 262 -21.12 7.00 -4.89
N GLY A 263 -21.71 5.89 -4.51
CA GLY A 263 -23.14 5.65 -4.70
C GLY A 263 -24.04 6.59 -3.87
N ASN A 264 -23.50 7.25 -2.85
CA ASN A 264 -24.28 8.12 -1.97
C ASN A 264 -24.47 9.53 -2.51
N ASP A 265 -23.41 10.12 -3.08
CA ASP A 265 -23.40 11.54 -3.46
C ASP A 265 -22.78 11.82 -4.83
N GLY A 266 -22.35 10.78 -5.54
CA GLY A 266 -21.74 10.90 -6.86
C GLY A 266 -20.33 11.49 -6.89
N SER A 267 -19.73 11.81 -5.73
CA SER A 267 -18.35 12.31 -5.66
C SER A 267 -17.36 11.26 -6.16
N ILE A 268 -16.23 11.72 -6.73
CA ILE A 268 -15.20 10.82 -7.25
C ILE A 268 -14.52 10.10 -6.11
N THR A 269 -14.52 8.78 -6.18
CA THR A 269 -13.78 7.90 -5.28
C THR A 269 -12.35 7.71 -5.77
N ARG A 270 -11.37 7.52 -4.85
CA ARG A 270 -9.96 7.59 -5.20
C ARG A 270 -9.02 6.68 -4.43
N PHE A 271 -9.51 5.93 -3.44
CA PHE A 271 -8.70 5.01 -2.64
C PHE A 271 -9.04 3.56 -2.96
N GLY A 272 -8.06 2.67 -2.73
CA GLY A 272 -8.10 1.27 -3.12
C GLY A 272 -7.63 1.02 -4.56
N TRP A 273 -7.42 -0.24 -4.90
CA TRP A 273 -6.94 -0.65 -6.23
C TRP A 273 -7.92 -0.31 -7.38
N LYS A 274 -9.20 -0.21 -7.07
CA LYS A 274 -10.26 0.14 -8.03
C LYS A 274 -10.89 1.50 -7.73
N ALA A 275 -10.22 2.35 -6.95
CA ALA A 275 -10.74 3.64 -6.52
C ALA A 275 -12.13 3.54 -5.87
N GLN A 276 -12.39 2.52 -5.05
CA GLN A 276 -13.74 2.26 -4.52
C GLN A 276 -14.13 3.14 -3.32
N ASN A 277 -13.16 3.75 -2.62
CA ASN A 277 -13.40 4.56 -1.43
C ASN A 277 -13.18 6.06 -1.67
N LYS A 278 -14.07 6.92 -1.17
CA LYS A 278 -14.01 8.36 -1.38
C LYS A 278 -13.14 9.09 -0.36
N SER A 279 -13.04 8.60 0.87
CA SER A 279 -12.31 9.22 1.98
C SER A 279 -11.37 8.22 2.65
N LEU A 280 -10.38 8.75 3.37
CA LEU A 280 -9.46 7.95 4.16
C LEU A 280 -10.15 7.26 5.33
N GLU A 281 -11.19 7.86 5.89
CA GLU A 281 -11.95 7.25 6.97
C GLU A 281 -12.75 6.03 6.51
N ILE A 282 -13.44 6.12 5.35
CA ILE A 282 -14.13 4.97 4.77
C ILE A 282 -13.12 3.88 4.37
N PHE A 283 -11.97 4.28 3.81
CA PHE A 283 -10.93 3.36 3.41
C PHE A 283 -10.32 2.62 4.61
N ALA A 284 -10.04 3.34 5.71
CA ALA A 284 -9.58 2.75 6.97
C ALA A 284 -10.60 1.78 7.58
N GLY A 285 -11.87 2.21 7.65
CA GLY A 285 -12.95 1.36 8.20
C GLY A 285 -13.21 0.11 7.37
N GLU A 286 -13.16 0.20 6.02
CA GLU A 286 -13.24 -0.97 5.14
C GLU A 286 -12.07 -1.92 5.40
N ALA A 287 -10.83 -1.42 5.40
CA ALA A 287 -9.64 -2.24 5.63
C ALA A 287 -9.67 -2.91 7.00
N TYR A 288 -10.03 -2.18 8.04
CA TYR A 288 -10.12 -2.73 9.40
C TYR A 288 -11.13 -3.87 9.51
N ASN A 289 -12.29 -3.70 8.85
CA ASN A 289 -13.32 -4.75 8.81
C ASN A 289 -12.93 -5.94 7.92
N VAL A 290 -12.40 -5.66 6.72
CA VAL A 290 -12.16 -6.69 5.71
C VAL A 290 -10.85 -7.43 5.96
N GLU A 291 -9.77 -6.70 6.25
CA GLU A 291 -8.43 -7.26 6.36
C GLU A 291 -8.13 -7.79 7.76
N MET A 292 -8.63 -7.12 8.82
CA MET A 292 -8.40 -7.52 10.21
C MET A 292 -9.62 -8.16 10.88
N GLY A 293 -10.80 -8.07 10.27
CA GLY A 293 -12.03 -8.65 10.78
C GLY A 293 -12.63 -7.91 11.98
N VAL A 294 -12.20 -6.66 12.24
CA VAL A 294 -12.69 -5.80 13.30
C VAL A 294 -13.86 -4.98 12.81
N THR A 295 -15.02 -5.13 13.42
CA THR A 295 -16.21 -4.33 13.10
C THR A 295 -16.07 -2.92 13.67
N ASN A 296 -16.55 -1.93 12.92
CA ASN A 296 -16.52 -0.52 13.28
C ASN A 296 -17.82 0.17 12.93
N GLU A 297 -18.00 1.45 13.31
CA GLU A 297 -19.25 2.19 13.10
C GLU A 297 -19.63 2.33 11.62
N LEU A 298 -18.66 2.37 10.71
CA LEU A 298 -18.90 2.42 9.26
C LEU A 298 -19.24 1.03 8.69
N PHE A 299 -18.66 -0.02 9.25
CA PHE A 299 -18.82 -1.41 8.83
C PHE A 299 -19.13 -2.31 10.03
N PRO A 300 -20.37 -2.27 10.54
CA PRO A 300 -20.73 -2.88 11.84
C PRO A 300 -20.91 -4.41 11.80
N ASN A 301 -20.88 -5.00 10.61
CA ASN A 301 -21.15 -6.44 10.46
C ASN A 301 -19.84 -7.21 10.18
N LYS A 302 -19.69 -8.36 10.84
CA LYS A 302 -18.62 -9.31 10.49
C LYS A 302 -18.81 -9.79 9.05
N ARG A 303 -17.76 -9.79 8.27
CA ARG A 303 -17.78 -10.27 6.88
C ARG A 303 -17.79 -11.79 6.79
N ALA A 304 -16.91 -12.46 7.53
CA ALA A 304 -17.03 -13.88 7.75
C ALA A 304 -18.20 -14.12 8.71
N ASN A 305 -18.97 -15.19 8.51
CA ASN A 305 -19.96 -15.65 9.49
C ASN A 305 -19.26 -16.63 10.46
N PRO A 306 -18.47 -16.13 11.42
CA PRO A 306 -17.74 -17.01 12.31
C PRO A 306 -18.71 -17.75 13.21
N PRO A 307 -18.38 -18.99 13.64
CA PRO A 307 -19.14 -19.69 14.68
C PRO A 307 -19.29 -18.83 15.93
N ALA A 308 -20.38 -19.01 16.68
CA ALA A 308 -20.63 -18.23 17.90
C ALA A 308 -19.47 -18.31 18.91
N ALA A 309 -18.76 -19.43 18.97
CA ALA A 309 -17.57 -19.60 19.81
C ALA A 309 -16.37 -18.74 19.38
N CYS A 310 -16.43 -18.10 18.22
CA CYS A 310 -15.41 -17.21 17.68
C CYS A 310 -15.76 -15.72 17.83
N LEU A 311 -16.90 -15.41 18.44
CA LEU A 311 -17.36 -14.04 18.71
C LEU A 311 -17.04 -13.67 20.16
N TYR A 312 -15.93 -12.98 20.37
CA TYR A 312 -15.43 -12.62 21.71
C TYR A 312 -15.91 -11.25 22.18
N ASN A 313 -16.29 -10.38 21.24
CA ASN A 313 -16.59 -8.98 21.52
C ASN A 313 -17.97 -8.59 20.97
N GLY A 314 -18.56 -7.56 21.58
CA GLY A 314 -19.75 -6.91 21.03
C GLY A 314 -19.42 -6.14 19.76
N THR A 315 -20.42 -5.96 18.87
CA THR A 315 -20.25 -5.20 17.62
C THR A 315 -21.00 -3.85 17.72
N PRO A 316 -20.43 -2.76 17.19
CA PRO A 316 -19.09 -2.65 16.62
C PRO A 316 -18.00 -2.79 17.71
N GLU A 317 -16.86 -3.41 17.32
CA GLU A 317 -15.71 -3.62 18.21
C GLU A 317 -14.90 -2.34 18.37
N ASP A 318 -14.76 -1.58 17.30
CA ASP A 318 -14.16 -0.24 17.28
C ASP A 318 -15.27 0.81 17.20
N ALA A 319 -15.37 1.66 18.20
CA ALA A 319 -16.40 2.70 18.29
C ALA A 319 -15.84 4.00 18.87
N THR A 320 -16.29 5.13 18.31
CA THR A 320 -16.05 6.45 18.87
C THR A 320 -17.00 6.73 20.01
N ASN A 321 -16.46 7.04 21.18
CA ASN A 321 -17.26 7.44 22.34
C ASN A 321 -17.60 8.93 22.32
N PHE A 322 -18.26 9.42 21.28
CA PHE A 322 -18.70 10.83 21.21
C PHE A 322 -19.74 11.23 22.27
N SER A 323 -20.36 10.25 22.94
CA SER A 323 -21.33 10.51 24.00
C SER A 323 -20.71 10.79 25.36
N GLU A 324 -19.42 10.50 25.56
CA GLU A 324 -18.72 10.74 26.79
C GLU A 324 -18.10 12.13 26.77
N THR A 325 -18.56 13.01 27.67
CA THR A 325 -18.12 14.38 27.76
C THR A 325 -16.63 14.47 28.08
N GLY A 326 -15.84 14.91 27.12
CA GLY A 326 -14.52 15.52 27.35
C GLY A 326 -13.31 14.62 27.32
N ALA A 327 -13.45 13.33 27.02
CA ALA A 327 -12.30 12.42 26.91
C ALA A 327 -12.53 11.23 25.97
N GLY A 328 -13.45 11.36 25.02
CA GLY A 328 -13.68 10.32 24.01
C GLY A 328 -12.37 10.08 23.23
N ILE A 329 -11.77 8.91 23.40
CA ILE A 329 -10.66 8.48 22.56
C ILE A 329 -11.28 8.19 21.19
N PRO A 330 -10.81 8.82 20.12
CA PRO A 330 -11.28 8.50 18.78
C PRO A 330 -11.11 6.98 18.51
N SER A 331 -12.02 6.43 17.71
CA SER A 331 -11.89 5.04 17.25
C SER A 331 -10.59 4.83 16.48
N ASP A 332 -10.14 3.59 16.38
CA ASP A 332 -8.97 3.22 15.60
C ASP A 332 -9.14 3.60 14.13
N THR A 333 -10.35 3.45 13.58
CA THR A 333 -10.69 3.89 12.23
C THR A 333 -10.39 5.37 12.01
N VAL A 334 -10.77 6.26 12.94
CA VAL A 334 -10.46 7.70 12.87
C VAL A 334 -8.96 7.95 12.97
N MET A 335 -8.28 7.23 13.86
CA MET A 335 -6.83 7.39 14.05
C MET A 335 -6.03 6.89 12.85
N PHE A 336 -6.42 5.78 12.23
CA PHE A 336 -5.82 5.33 10.96
C PHE A 336 -6.02 6.34 9.83
N ALA A 337 -7.20 6.93 9.73
CA ALA A 337 -7.46 7.99 8.75
C ALA A 337 -6.58 9.23 9.02
N ALA A 338 -6.39 9.62 10.27
CA ALA A 338 -5.52 10.72 10.66
C ALA A 338 -4.05 10.42 10.33
N PHE A 339 -3.56 9.21 10.65
CA PHE A 339 -2.22 8.77 10.27
C PHE A 339 -2.00 8.88 8.76
N MET A 340 -2.87 8.27 7.94
CA MET A 340 -2.76 8.31 6.49
C MET A 340 -2.86 9.73 5.91
N ARG A 341 -3.70 10.58 6.50
CA ARG A 341 -3.89 11.98 6.06
C ARG A 341 -2.65 12.84 6.27
N PHE A 342 -1.94 12.60 7.37
CA PHE A 342 -0.76 13.36 7.74
C PHE A 342 0.56 12.70 7.32
N LEU A 343 0.51 11.51 6.74
CA LEU A 343 1.68 10.79 6.24
C LEU A 343 2.19 11.45 4.95
N ALA A 344 3.43 11.96 4.99
CA ALA A 344 4.03 12.63 3.85
C ALA A 344 4.26 11.68 2.67
N PRO A 345 4.23 12.18 1.42
CA PRO A 345 4.69 11.41 0.28
C PRO A 345 6.20 11.12 0.40
N PRO A 346 6.69 9.99 -0.15
CA PRO A 346 8.11 9.68 -0.14
C PRO A 346 8.95 10.74 -0.86
N THR A 347 10.14 10.98 -0.35
CA THR A 347 11.09 11.93 -0.96
C THR A 347 11.83 11.26 -2.11
N PRO A 348 11.75 11.77 -3.35
CA PRO A 348 12.53 11.24 -4.47
C PRO A 348 14.04 11.32 -4.21
N SER A 349 14.79 10.30 -4.63
CA SER A 349 16.25 10.26 -4.49
C SER A 349 16.89 9.37 -5.56
N SER A 350 17.98 9.81 -6.13
CA SER A 350 18.82 8.96 -6.98
C SER A 350 19.88 8.17 -6.19
N ALA A 351 20.10 8.53 -4.92
CA ALA A 351 21.08 7.85 -4.09
C ALA A 351 20.61 6.43 -3.72
N GLY A 352 21.52 5.48 -3.79
CA GLY A 352 21.26 4.09 -3.44
C GLY A 352 20.54 3.26 -4.52
N ILE A 353 20.28 3.81 -5.70
CA ILE A 353 19.82 3.01 -6.84
C ILE A 353 20.98 2.09 -7.26
N PRO A 354 20.78 0.76 -7.36
CA PRO A 354 21.82 -0.15 -7.82
C PRO A 354 22.38 0.28 -9.19
N GLY A 355 23.69 0.19 -9.35
CA GLY A 355 24.37 0.69 -10.55
C GLY A 355 24.67 2.19 -10.55
N ASN A 356 24.24 2.94 -9.53
CA ASN A 356 24.49 4.39 -9.37
C ASN A 356 24.27 5.22 -10.66
N PRO A 357 23.05 5.22 -11.21
CA PRO A 357 22.76 5.96 -12.42
C PRO A 357 23.07 7.46 -12.24
N SER A 358 23.57 8.10 -13.27
CA SER A 358 23.87 9.53 -13.25
C SER A 358 22.58 10.37 -13.17
N ALA A 359 22.68 11.62 -12.71
CA ALA A 359 21.57 12.57 -12.75
C ALA A 359 21.05 12.77 -14.19
N GLN A 360 21.94 12.69 -15.19
CA GLN A 360 21.55 12.75 -16.59
C GLN A 360 20.69 11.54 -17.00
N SER A 361 21.03 10.33 -16.55
CA SER A 361 20.21 9.12 -16.80
C SER A 361 18.80 9.28 -16.22
N ILE A 362 18.68 9.81 -14.98
CA ILE A 362 17.36 10.07 -14.36
C ILE A 362 16.57 11.12 -15.19
N ALA A 363 17.23 12.19 -15.65
CA ALA A 363 16.58 13.22 -16.46
C ALA A 363 16.14 12.66 -17.83
N ASN A 364 17.00 11.87 -18.49
CA ASN A 364 16.68 11.19 -19.74
C ASN A 364 15.52 10.20 -19.55
N GLY A 365 15.48 9.49 -18.42
CA GLY A 365 14.41 8.56 -18.08
C GLY A 365 13.06 9.26 -17.91
N ARG A 366 13.04 10.44 -17.28
CA ARG A 366 11.84 11.29 -17.22
C ARG A 366 11.36 11.71 -18.61
N ALA A 367 12.29 12.09 -19.50
CA ALA A 367 11.97 12.43 -20.89
C ALA A 367 11.44 11.21 -21.66
N ALA A 368 12.05 10.03 -21.48
CA ALA A 368 11.61 8.78 -22.10
C ALA A 368 10.21 8.34 -21.60
N PHE A 369 9.88 8.60 -20.34
CA PHE A 369 8.56 8.36 -19.76
C PHE A 369 7.46 9.15 -20.49
N SER A 370 7.71 10.45 -20.76
CA SER A 370 6.79 11.27 -21.56
C SER A 370 6.83 10.92 -23.05
N GLN A 371 8.00 10.55 -23.59
CA GLN A 371 8.12 10.12 -24.98
C GLN A 371 7.30 8.86 -25.28
N ALA A 372 7.24 7.92 -24.33
CA ALA A 372 6.40 6.74 -24.44
C ALA A 372 4.93 7.00 -24.08
N HIS A 373 4.57 8.22 -23.69
CA HIS A 373 3.22 8.62 -23.27
C HIS A 373 2.71 7.92 -21.99
N CYS A 374 3.59 7.46 -21.11
CA CYS A 374 3.21 6.92 -19.80
C CYS A 374 2.49 7.98 -18.94
N ASP A 375 2.82 9.27 -19.16
CA ASP A 375 2.24 10.42 -18.47
C ASP A 375 0.77 10.71 -18.85
N MET A 376 0.21 10.01 -19.83
CA MET A 376 -1.22 10.15 -20.16
C MET A 376 -2.16 9.53 -19.11
N CYS A 377 -1.70 8.50 -18.40
CA CYS A 377 -2.35 7.92 -17.22
C CYS A 377 -1.59 8.32 -15.95
N HIS A 378 -0.27 8.14 -15.93
CA HIS A 378 0.58 8.54 -14.83
C HIS A 378 0.89 10.05 -14.87
N THR A 379 -0.16 10.87 -14.78
CA THR A 379 -0.06 12.34 -14.74
C THR A 379 0.89 12.79 -13.65
N PRO A 380 1.97 13.55 -13.98
CA PRO A 380 3.01 13.85 -12.99
C PRO A 380 2.52 14.63 -11.78
N VAL A 381 1.58 15.58 -11.99
CA VAL A 381 1.17 16.53 -10.95
C VAL A 381 -0.33 16.78 -11.02
N LEU A 382 -0.99 16.73 -9.86
CA LEU A 382 -2.32 17.30 -9.64
C LEU A 382 -2.24 18.28 -8.48
N GLN A 383 -3.03 19.37 -8.53
CA GLN A 383 -3.06 20.37 -7.47
C GLN A 383 -4.15 20.07 -6.45
N THR A 384 -3.81 20.19 -5.17
CA THR A 384 -4.76 20.10 -4.07
C THR A 384 -5.65 21.35 -3.98
N ALA A 385 -6.80 21.24 -3.31
CA ALA A 385 -7.65 22.37 -2.95
C ALA A 385 -7.03 23.21 -1.82
N GLY A 386 -7.65 24.35 -1.52
CA GLY A 386 -7.27 25.19 -0.38
C GLY A 386 -7.52 24.48 0.96
N SER A 387 -6.59 24.64 1.89
CA SER A 387 -6.71 24.16 3.28
C SER A 387 -6.18 25.22 4.23
N SER A 388 -7.05 25.78 5.04
CA SER A 388 -6.65 26.77 6.06
C SER A 388 -6.07 26.13 7.33
N LEU A 389 -6.32 24.82 7.52
CA LEU A 389 -5.93 24.10 8.74
C LEU A 389 -4.61 23.34 8.60
N THR A 390 -4.25 22.94 7.37
CA THR A 390 -3.07 22.12 7.11
C THR A 390 -2.29 22.70 5.92
N PRO A 391 -1.30 23.59 6.18
CA PRO A 391 -0.57 24.30 5.11
C PRO A 391 0.10 23.39 4.10
N ASP A 392 0.55 22.19 4.50
CA ASP A 392 1.15 21.20 3.58
C ASP A 392 0.13 20.54 2.65
N LEU A 393 -1.16 20.79 2.81
CA LEU A 393 -2.23 20.35 1.92
C LEU A 393 -2.84 21.53 1.12
N ASP A 394 -2.42 22.79 1.40
CA ASP A 394 -3.00 24.01 0.84
C ASP A 394 -2.40 24.35 -0.53
N HIS A 395 -3.17 24.17 -1.61
CA HIS A 395 -2.77 24.44 -3.00
C HIS A 395 -1.42 23.83 -3.40
N VAL A 396 -1.13 22.62 -2.94
CA VAL A 396 0.12 21.92 -3.18
C VAL A 396 0.08 21.20 -4.53
N ASN A 397 1.17 21.30 -5.28
CA ASN A 397 1.39 20.50 -6.47
C ASN A 397 1.84 19.09 -6.05
N ALA A 398 0.89 18.17 -5.90
CA ALA A 398 1.17 16.79 -5.55
C ALA A 398 1.80 16.05 -6.74
N GLN A 399 3.07 15.64 -6.60
CA GLN A 399 3.82 14.93 -7.64
C GLN A 399 3.54 13.43 -7.56
N LEU A 400 2.29 13.03 -7.76
CA LEU A 400 1.85 11.66 -7.52
C LEU A 400 2.06 10.71 -8.72
N TYR A 401 2.24 11.21 -9.93
CA TYR A 401 2.30 10.38 -11.15
C TYR A 401 1.09 9.44 -11.27
N SER A 402 -0.11 10.01 -11.18
CA SER A 402 -1.38 9.32 -11.35
C SER A 402 -2.46 10.32 -11.71
N ASP A 403 -3.38 9.93 -12.57
CA ASP A 403 -4.60 10.69 -12.88
C ASP A 403 -5.77 10.33 -11.94
N LEU A 404 -5.61 9.31 -11.08
CA LEU A 404 -6.61 8.77 -10.16
C LEU A 404 -7.85 8.16 -10.84
N LEU A 405 -7.82 8.00 -12.16
CA LEU A 405 -8.88 7.35 -12.93
C LEU A 405 -8.71 5.82 -12.90
N VAL A 406 -9.78 5.11 -13.23
CA VAL A 406 -9.75 3.68 -13.51
C VAL A 406 -9.63 3.45 -15.01
N HIS A 407 -8.77 2.51 -15.39
CA HIS A 407 -8.47 2.14 -16.75
C HIS A 407 -8.65 0.66 -16.97
N ASN A 408 -9.13 0.27 -18.14
CA ASN A 408 -9.15 -1.12 -18.54
C ASN A 408 -7.72 -1.61 -18.81
N MET A 409 -7.28 -2.57 -18.00
CA MET A 409 -5.94 -3.16 -18.10
C MET A 409 -5.93 -4.50 -18.83
N GLY A 410 -7.08 -4.87 -19.39
CA GLY A 410 -7.25 -6.08 -20.19
C GLY A 410 -7.20 -7.37 -19.39
N SER A 411 -7.35 -8.48 -20.11
CA SER A 411 -7.47 -9.82 -19.52
C SER A 411 -6.23 -10.29 -18.77
N GLY A 412 -5.06 -9.73 -19.06
CA GLY A 412 -3.80 -10.10 -18.40
C GLY A 412 -3.72 -9.65 -16.94
N LEU A 413 -4.39 -8.55 -16.57
CA LEU A 413 -4.45 -8.02 -15.22
C LEU A 413 -5.83 -8.15 -14.57
N ALA A 414 -6.82 -8.70 -15.28
CA ALA A 414 -8.17 -8.89 -14.74
C ALA A 414 -8.15 -9.71 -13.44
N ASP A 415 -8.89 -9.24 -12.44
CA ASP A 415 -9.11 -9.95 -11.18
C ASP A 415 -10.56 -10.44 -11.01
N HIS A 416 -11.38 -10.24 -12.03
CA HIS A 416 -12.79 -10.66 -12.07
C HIS A 416 -13.68 -10.06 -10.97
N VAL A 417 -13.21 -9.04 -10.25
CA VAL A 417 -13.94 -8.34 -9.18
C VAL A 417 -14.34 -6.95 -9.65
N SER A 418 -15.62 -6.61 -9.54
CA SER A 418 -16.12 -5.26 -9.76
C SER A 418 -16.32 -4.53 -8.43
N GLN A 419 -15.92 -3.25 -8.37
CA GLN A 419 -16.13 -2.40 -7.18
C GLN A 419 -16.64 -1.02 -7.63
N GLY A 420 -17.89 -0.71 -7.30
CA GLY A 420 -18.56 0.48 -7.85
C GLY A 420 -18.72 0.38 -9.37
N SER A 421 -18.29 1.40 -10.11
CA SER A 421 -18.28 1.39 -11.57
C SER A 421 -17.03 0.78 -12.19
N ALA A 422 -16.01 0.46 -11.38
CA ALA A 422 -14.80 -0.21 -11.85
C ALA A 422 -15.07 -1.69 -12.13
N GLY A 423 -14.89 -2.10 -13.38
CA GLY A 423 -15.11 -3.46 -13.86
C GLY A 423 -14.02 -4.47 -13.45
N PRO A 424 -14.18 -5.74 -13.88
CA PRO A 424 -13.31 -6.85 -13.44
C PRO A 424 -11.86 -6.75 -13.94
N ASP A 425 -11.60 -5.98 -14.96
CA ASP A 425 -10.30 -5.74 -15.61
C ASP A 425 -9.84 -4.27 -15.51
N GLU A 426 -10.55 -3.47 -14.70
CA GLU A 426 -10.25 -2.06 -14.50
C GLU A 426 -9.58 -1.80 -13.16
N PHE A 427 -8.55 -0.94 -13.19
CA PHE A 427 -7.77 -0.56 -12.02
C PHE A 427 -7.46 0.94 -12.02
N ARG A 428 -7.42 1.52 -10.82
CA ARG A 428 -6.97 2.89 -10.64
C ARG A 428 -5.49 3.02 -10.99
N THR A 429 -5.12 4.06 -11.74
CA THR A 429 -3.72 4.41 -11.92
C THR A 429 -3.05 4.60 -10.56
N ALA A 430 -2.11 3.71 -10.21
CA ALA A 430 -1.42 3.78 -8.94
C ALA A 430 -0.44 4.96 -8.91
N PRO A 431 -0.38 5.76 -7.82
CA PRO A 431 0.68 6.72 -7.63
C PRO A 431 2.06 6.06 -7.70
N LEU A 432 3.03 6.72 -8.38
CA LEU A 432 4.38 6.16 -8.54
C LEU A 432 5.37 6.68 -7.50
N TRP A 433 5.02 7.65 -6.66
CA TRP A 433 5.89 8.03 -5.56
C TRP A 433 6.18 6.84 -4.65
N GLY A 434 7.42 6.70 -4.21
CA GLY A 434 7.88 5.56 -3.42
C GLY A 434 8.12 4.27 -4.23
N ALA A 435 7.94 4.28 -5.56
CA ALA A 435 8.24 3.13 -6.42
C ALA A 435 9.71 2.71 -6.32
N GLY A 436 10.60 3.65 -6.01
CA GLY A 436 12.04 3.42 -5.93
C GLY A 436 12.46 2.34 -4.94
N GLN A 437 11.76 2.23 -3.81
CA GLN A 437 12.08 1.28 -2.75
C GLN A 437 11.12 0.09 -2.66
N ARG A 438 10.08 0.04 -3.50
CA ARG A 438 9.15 -1.10 -3.53
C ARG A 438 9.79 -2.35 -4.12
N ALA A 439 9.47 -3.50 -3.51
CA ALA A 439 9.90 -4.80 -3.99
C ALA A 439 8.87 -5.45 -4.92
N PHE A 440 7.58 -5.30 -4.62
CA PHE A 440 6.48 -5.95 -5.33
C PHE A 440 5.60 -4.92 -6.02
N PHE A 441 5.18 -5.21 -7.25
CA PHE A 441 4.39 -4.31 -8.09
C PHE A 441 3.15 -5.00 -8.64
N LEU A 442 2.22 -4.20 -9.16
CA LEU A 442 0.87 -4.54 -9.56
C LEU A 442 -0.02 -4.88 -8.35
N HIS A 443 -1.33 -4.94 -8.58
CA HIS A 443 -2.30 -5.17 -7.51
C HIS A 443 -2.13 -6.51 -6.78
N ASP A 444 -1.58 -7.52 -7.46
CA ASP A 444 -1.41 -8.89 -6.97
C ASP A 444 0.03 -9.25 -6.61
N GLY A 445 0.97 -8.32 -6.76
CA GLY A 445 2.37 -8.53 -6.44
C GLY A 445 3.11 -9.52 -7.36
N ARG A 446 2.59 -9.78 -8.58
CA ARG A 446 3.21 -10.72 -9.52
C ARG A 446 4.55 -10.26 -10.08
N ALA A 447 4.81 -8.97 -10.12
CA ALA A 447 6.11 -8.42 -10.52
C ALA A 447 7.01 -8.29 -9.29
N THR A 448 8.06 -9.08 -9.23
CA THR A 448 8.95 -9.26 -8.09
C THR A 448 10.41 -9.01 -8.49
N PRO A 449 11.32 -8.74 -7.55
CA PRO A 449 12.74 -8.61 -7.89
C PRO A 449 13.31 -9.83 -8.62
N GLY A 450 12.81 -11.02 -8.32
CA GLY A 450 13.28 -12.28 -8.92
C GLY A 450 12.81 -12.53 -10.35
N ASN A 451 11.82 -11.77 -10.85
CA ASN A 451 11.26 -11.97 -12.20
C ASN A 451 11.25 -10.72 -13.09
N GLY A 452 12.05 -9.71 -12.75
CA GLY A 452 12.20 -8.50 -13.57
C GLY A 452 11.59 -7.23 -12.96
N GLY A 453 10.97 -7.28 -11.80
CA GLY A 453 10.56 -6.10 -11.02
C GLY A 453 9.74 -5.08 -11.81
N LEU A 454 10.23 -3.82 -11.86
CA LEU A 454 9.57 -2.73 -12.60
C LEU A 454 9.42 -3.02 -14.09
N LEU A 455 10.43 -3.62 -14.75
CA LEU A 455 10.32 -3.95 -16.17
C LEU A 455 9.16 -4.92 -16.41
N LYS A 456 9.04 -5.96 -15.57
CA LYS A 456 7.93 -6.90 -15.61
C LYS A 456 6.58 -6.23 -15.35
N ALA A 457 6.55 -5.26 -14.43
CA ALA A 457 5.35 -4.50 -14.17
C ALA A 457 4.92 -3.66 -15.37
N ILE A 458 5.86 -2.98 -16.04
CA ILE A 458 5.59 -2.21 -17.27
C ILE A 458 5.05 -3.13 -18.37
N GLU A 459 5.72 -4.23 -18.64
CA GLU A 459 5.32 -5.18 -19.68
C GLU A 459 3.92 -5.79 -19.44
N ALA A 460 3.57 -6.02 -18.17
CA ALA A 460 2.27 -6.57 -17.80
C ALA A 460 1.08 -5.64 -18.08
N HIS A 461 1.33 -4.35 -18.34
CA HIS A 461 0.28 -3.43 -18.78
C HIS A 461 -0.30 -3.77 -20.17
N ALA A 462 0.44 -4.53 -20.98
CA ALA A 462 -0.02 -4.95 -22.30
C ALA A 462 -0.70 -6.31 -22.24
N SER A 463 -1.98 -6.34 -22.62
CA SER A 463 -2.74 -7.58 -22.78
C SER A 463 -3.98 -7.32 -23.67
N PRO A 464 -4.67 -8.37 -24.16
CA PRO A 464 -5.90 -8.17 -24.94
C PRO A 464 -6.92 -7.33 -24.17
N GLY A 465 -7.35 -6.23 -24.76
CA GLY A 465 -8.31 -5.27 -24.18
C GLY A 465 -7.70 -4.11 -23.40
N SER A 466 -6.39 -4.14 -23.11
CA SER A 466 -5.75 -3.08 -22.33
C SER A 466 -5.65 -1.74 -23.06
N GLU A 467 -6.00 -0.66 -22.38
CA GLU A 467 -5.80 0.73 -22.84
C GLU A 467 -4.32 1.10 -22.98
N ALA A 468 -3.42 0.39 -22.28
CA ALA A 468 -1.99 0.66 -22.32
C ALA A 468 -1.25 0.01 -23.50
N ASN A 469 -1.92 -0.79 -24.35
CA ASN A 469 -1.26 -1.54 -25.42
C ASN A 469 -0.40 -0.68 -26.35
N THR A 470 -0.92 0.48 -26.80
CA THR A 470 -0.18 1.38 -27.67
C THR A 470 1.04 1.98 -26.96
N VAL A 471 0.89 2.40 -25.69
CA VAL A 471 1.94 2.97 -24.86
C VAL A 471 3.07 1.96 -24.64
N ILE A 472 2.73 0.71 -24.30
CA ILE A 472 3.73 -0.36 -24.13
C ILE A 472 4.38 -0.73 -25.47
N GLY A 473 3.62 -0.65 -26.57
CA GLY A 473 4.19 -0.77 -27.92
C GLY A 473 5.26 0.31 -28.21
N LEU A 474 5.01 1.56 -27.81
CA LEU A 474 5.98 2.65 -27.93
C LEU A 474 7.21 2.43 -27.01
N PHE A 475 7.00 2.03 -25.77
CA PHE A 475 8.08 1.67 -24.86
C PHE A 475 9.01 0.60 -25.46
N ASN A 476 8.43 -0.46 -26.03
CA ASN A 476 9.19 -1.59 -26.55
C ASN A 476 9.88 -1.33 -27.89
N ASN A 477 9.23 -0.57 -28.80
CA ASN A 477 9.64 -0.48 -30.20
C ASN A 477 10.18 0.90 -30.60
N SER A 478 9.84 1.98 -29.86
CA SER A 478 10.23 3.35 -30.20
C SER A 478 11.35 3.88 -29.31
N LEU A 479 11.52 3.33 -28.11
CA LEU A 479 12.62 3.68 -27.21
C LEU A 479 13.83 2.76 -27.46
N THR A 480 15.03 3.34 -27.48
CA THR A 480 16.28 2.56 -27.45
C THR A 480 16.45 1.83 -26.13
N ASN A 481 17.33 0.81 -26.08
CA ASN A 481 17.66 0.12 -24.83
C ASN A 481 18.13 1.07 -23.74
N GLN A 482 18.95 2.09 -24.11
CA GLN A 482 19.42 3.10 -23.16
C GLN A 482 18.27 3.95 -22.61
N GLN A 483 17.34 4.39 -23.44
CA GLN A 483 16.17 5.15 -22.99
C GLN A 483 15.26 4.32 -22.07
N ARG A 484 15.05 3.05 -22.37
CA ARG A 484 14.30 2.14 -21.50
C ARG A 484 15.00 1.93 -20.15
N GLN A 485 16.34 1.78 -20.16
CA GLN A 485 17.12 1.69 -18.92
C GLN A 485 17.05 2.98 -18.12
N ASP A 486 17.18 4.13 -18.77
CA ASP A 486 17.08 5.45 -18.13
C ASP A 486 15.68 5.65 -17.51
N LEU A 487 14.61 5.17 -18.17
CA LEU A 487 13.25 5.20 -17.64
C LEU A 487 13.11 4.35 -16.37
N LEU A 488 13.69 3.16 -16.33
CA LEU A 488 13.70 2.34 -15.11
C LEU A 488 14.47 3.02 -13.98
N ASN A 489 15.61 3.63 -14.28
CA ASN A 489 16.41 4.42 -13.33
C ASN A 489 15.60 5.61 -12.77
N PHE A 490 14.85 6.30 -13.62
CA PHE A 490 13.95 7.37 -13.21
C PHE A 490 12.86 6.84 -12.26
N LEU A 491 12.18 5.76 -12.59
CA LEU A 491 11.15 5.17 -11.71
C LEU A 491 11.74 4.74 -10.36
N ARG A 492 12.98 4.25 -10.33
CA ARG A 492 13.68 3.91 -9.09
C ARG A 492 14.12 5.14 -8.29
N SER A 493 14.06 6.33 -8.87
CA SER A 493 14.33 7.59 -8.16
C SER A 493 13.09 8.20 -7.47
N LEU A 494 11.89 7.71 -7.78
CA LEU A 494 10.61 8.20 -7.24
C LEU A 494 10.32 7.72 -5.81
#